data_1be0afeaec7725072942d910d27dc32b
#
_entry.id   1be0afeaec7725072942d910d27dc32b
#
_cell.length_a   1.000
_cell.length_b   1.000
_cell.length_c   1.000
_cell.angle_alpha   90.00
_cell.angle_beta   90.00
_cell.angle_gamma   90.00
#
_symmetry.space_group_name_H-M   'P 1'
#
loop_
_entity.id
_entity.type
_entity.pdbx_description
1 polymer ?
#
loop_
_entity_poly.entity_id
_entity_poly.type
_entity_poly.pdbx_seq_one_letter_code
_entity_poly.pdbx_strand_id
1 'polypeptide(L)'
;EFKKSNGAVTTPESIVDNVISRTFENRIEDLNSHALLSLRIVDLSCGSGVFLIGAYNYLSFAYMSKACNGDIEFQNDFIIKNGNPILTIQGKKRIINNCLYGVDINPEAVEVAKMSLSLRIIDNYMTSVSEEVGLHGAFILKDVGNNIKCGNSLVGLDVLEEYPTLKENISELRQTRPFS
;
A
#
# COMPACT_ATOMS: atom_id res chain seq x y z
N GLU A 1 23.49 12.95 8.90
CA GLU A 1 24.55 12.94 7.87
C GLU A 1 24.28 11.90 6.77
N PHE A 2 23.83 10.68 7.11
CA PHE A 2 23.52 9.62 6.15
C PHE A 2 22.42 10.02 5.14
N LYS A 3 21.39 10.78 5.57
CA LYS A 3 20.31 11.31 4.69
C LYS A 3 20.82 12.30 3.64
N LYS A 4 21.87 13.08 3.95
CA LYS A 4 22.43 14.05 3.01
C LYS A 4 23.30 13.40 1.93
N SER A 5 23.97 12.28 2.23
CA SER A 5 24.85 11.60 1.27
C SER A 5 24.08 10.85 0.18
N ASN A 6 22.86 10.40 0.45
CA ASN A 6 22.04 9.60 -0.48
C ASN A 6 20.87 10.36 -1.14
N GLY A 7 20.79 11.69 -0.94
CA GLY A 7 19.72 12.52 -1.55
C GLY A 7 18.31 12.19 -1.07
N ALA A 8 18.17 11.41 0.02
CA ALA A 8 16.87 11.03 0.53
C ALA A 8 16.18 12.21 1.23
N VAL A 9 15.25 12.85 0.56
CA VAL A 9 14.42 13.93 1.09
C VAL A 9 13.01 13.40 1.29
N THR A 10 12.48 13.51 2.51
CA THR A 10 11.09 13.17 2.78
C THR A 10 10.19 14.31 2.29
N THR A 11 9.25 14.02 1.43
CA THR A 11 8.28 15.01 0.93
C THR A 11 7.38 15.48 2.06
N PRO A 12 7.20 16.79 2.28
CA PRO A 12 6.27 17.32 3.28
C PRO A 12 4.83 16.85 3.04
N GLU A 13 4.11 16.57 4.13
CA GLU A 13 2.74 16.04 4.08
C GLU A 13 1.79 16.93 3.25
N SER A 14 1.88 18.24 3.39
CA SER A 14 1.06 19.18 2.62
C SER A 14 1.25 19.07 1.10
N ILE A 15 2.46 18.71 0.65
CA ILE A 15 2.74 18.48 -0.78
C ILE A 15 2.16 17.13 -1.19
N VAL A 16 2.31 16.10 -0.36
CA VAL A 16 1.72 14.77 -0.60
C VAL A 16 0.21 14.90 -0.76
N ASP A 17 -0.48 15.56 0.16
CA ASP A 17 -1.93 15.75 0.14
C ASP A 17 -2.39 16.51 -1.11
N ASN A 18 -1.66 17.55 -1.51
CA ASN A 18 -1.97 18.30 -2.72
C ASN A 18 -1.82 17.45 -3.99
N VAL A 19 -0.75 16.67 -4.09
CA VAL A 19 -0.54 15.77 -5.25
C VAL A 19 -1.61 14.68 -5.29
N ILE A 20 -1.88 14.06 -4.16
CA ILE A 20 -2.88 12.99 -4.05
C ILE A 20 -4.28 13.50 -4.39
N SER A 21 -4.72 14.61 -3.78
CA SER A 21 -6.03 15.18 -4.06
C SER A 21 -6.21 15.50 -5.54
N ARG A 22 -5.25 16.18 -6.16
CA ARG A 22 -5.29 16.49 -7.60
C ARG A 22 -5.25 15.26 -8.49
N THR A 23 -4.57 14.20 -8.08
CA THR A 23 -4.51 12.94 -8.83
C THR A 23 -5.85 12.24 -8.87
N PHE A 24 -6.59 12.28 -7.78
CA PHE A 24 -7.86 11.58 -7.63
C PHE A 24 -9.10 12.45 -7.88
N GLU A 25 -8.96 13.78 -7.82
CA GLU A 25 -10.06 14.73 -8.08
C GLU A 25 -10.74 14.40 -9.42
N ASN A 26 -12.06 14.30 -9.41
CA ASN A 26 -12.91 13.96 -10.55
C ASN A 26 -12.67 12.56 -11.16
N ARG A 27 -11.81 11.73 -10.60
CA ARG A 27 -11.51 10.39 -11.15
C ARG A 27 -12.17 9.27 -10.38
N ILE A 28 -12.45 9.46 -9.11
CA ILE A 28 -12.99 8.40 -8.25
C ILE A 28 -14.38 8.69 -7.70
N GLU A 29 -14.91 9.89 -7.93
CA GLU A 29 -16.22 10.29 -7.41
C GLU A 29 -17.34 9.40 -7.94
N ASP A 30 -17.33 9.08 -9.24
CA ASP A 30 -18.33 8.28 -9.91
C ASP A 30 -18.08 6.75 -9.83
N LEU A 31 -16.95 6.33 -9.27
CA LEU A 31 -16.64 4.92 -9.14
C LEU A 31 -17.48 4.28 -8.03
N ASN A 32 -18.05 3.10 -8.28
CA ASN A 32 -18.59 2.26 -7.22
C ASN A 32 -17.45 1.59 -6.41
N SER A 33 -17.77 0.91 -5.30
CA SER A 33 -16.79 0.28 -4.42
C SER A 33 -15.92 -0.76 -5.14
N HIS A 34 -16.52 -1.54 -6.05
CA HIS A 34 -15.77 -2.53 -6.82
C HIS A 34 -14.76 -1.88 -7.78
N ALA A 35 -15.17 -0.85 -8.51
CA ALA A 35 -14.30 -0.12 -9.42
C ALA A 35 -13.16 0.60 -8.66
N LEU A 36 -13.47 1.18 -7.49
CA LEU A 36 -12.47 1.81 -6.61
C LEU A 36 -11.42 0.81 -6.15
N LEU A 37 -11.83 -0.39 -5.71
CA LEU A 37 -10.90 -1.45 -5.29
C LEU A 37 -10.17 -2.12 -6.46
N SER A 38 -10.56 -1.85 -7.69
CA SER A 38 -9.88 -2.30 -8.90
C SER A 38 -8.79 -1.34 -9.38
N LEU A 39 -8.69 -0.15 -8.78
CA LEU A 39 -7.64 0.82 -9.10
C LEU A 39 -6.26 0.23 -8.80
N ARG A 40 -5.27 0.62 -9.61
CA ARG A 40 -3.87 0.28 -9.41
C ARG A 40 -3.06 1.57 -9.38
N ILE A 41 -2.55 1.90 -8.20
CA ILE A 41 -1.78 3.10 -7.92
C ILE A 41 -0.34 2.66 -7.72
N VAL A 42 0.55 3.17 -8.54
CA VAL A 42 1.96 2.77 -8.55
C VAL A 42 2.83 3.98 -8.24
N ASP A 43 3.70 3.83 -7.26
CA ASP A 43 4.79 4.76 -6.98
C ASP A 43 6.12 4.10 -7.37
N LEU A 44 6.75 4.60 -8.42
CA LEU A 44 7.97 4.02 -9.00
C LEU A 44 9.27 4.40 -8.27
N SER A 45 9.17 5.26 -7.26
CA SER A 45 10.28 5.69 -6.40
C SER A 45 9.75 5.97 -4.99
N CYS A 46 9.13 4.94 -4.40
CA CYS A 46 8.24 5.11 -3.26
C CYS A 46 8.94 5.53 -1.95
N GLY A 47 10.25 5.38 -1.86
CA GLY A 47 11.00 5.70 -0.65
C GLY A 47 10.40 4.99 0.57
N SER A 48 10.14 5.75 1.63
CA SER A 48 9.48 5.27 2.85
C SER A 48 7.95 5.17 2.74
N GLY A 49 7.37 5.37 1.54
CA GLY A 49 5.96 5.16 1.24
C GLY A 49 5.02 6.33 1.54
N VAL A 50 5.53 7.57 1.64
CA VAL A 50 4.69 8.73 2.02
C VAL A 50 3.53 8.98 1.04
N PHE A 51 3.75 8.84 -0.27
CA PHE A 51 2.68 8.95 -1.27
C PHE A 51 1.73 7.77 -1.23
N LEU A 52 2.22 6.56 -0.96
CA LEU A 52 1.37 5.37 -0.79
C LEU A 52 0.47 5.51 0.43
N ILE A 53 0.97 6.10 1.53
CA ILE A 53 0.17 6.39 2.73
C ILE A 53 -0.88 7.45 2.42
N GLY A 54 -0.51 8.53 1.72
CA GLY A 54 -1.46 9.54 1.27
C GLY A 54 -2.57 8.95 0.39
N ALA A 55 -2.21 8.12 -0.57
CA ALA A 55 -3.16 7.40 -1.43
C ALA A 55 -4.07 6.47 -0.62
N TYR A 56 -3.50 5.72 0.35
CA TYR A 56 -4.27 4.89 1.26
C TYR A 56 -5.31 5.70 2.04
N ASN A 57 -4.91 6.82 2.63
CA ASN A 57 -5.83 7.67 3.40
C ASN A 57 -6.99 8.17 2.54
N TYR A 58 -6.68 8.64 1.33
CA TYR A 58 -7.68 9.15 0.39
C TYR A 58 -8.65 8.05 -0.07
N LEU A 59 -8.12 6.88 -0.47
CA LEU A 59 -8.94 5.74 -0.88
C LEU A 59 -9.80 5.21 0.27
N SER A 60 -9.26 5.16 1.49
CA SER A 60 -10.00 4.71 2.68
C SER A 60 -11.20 5.60 2.95
N PHE A 61 -11.05 6.92 2.85
CA PHE A 61 -12.15 7.86 3.00
C PHE A 61 -13.19 7.69 1.89
N ALA A 62 -12.75 7.62 0.63
CA ALA A 62 -13.64 7.43 -0.51
C ALA A 62 -14.39 6.10 -0.43
N TYR A 63 -13.73 5.02 -0.01
CA TYR A 63 -14.32 3.70 0.13
C TYR A 63 -15.39 3.67 1.24
N MET A 64 -15.08 4.25 2.42
CA MET A 64 -16.06 4.37 3.51
C MET A 64 -17.30 5.17 3.10
N SER A 65 -17.12 6.27 2.38
CA SER A 65 -18.21 7.10 1.91
C SER A 65 -19.16 6.34 0.97
N LYS A 66 -18.63 5.48 0.09
CA LYS A 66 -19.44 4.67 -0.83
C LYS A 66 -20.17 3.53 -0.11
N ALA A 67 -19.55 2.90 0.85
CA ALA A 67 -20.16 1.85 1.65
C ALA A 67 -21.35 2.36 2.50
N CYS A 68 -21.28 3.60 3.00
CA CYS A 68 -22.41 4.24 3.68
C CYS A 68 -23.62 4.43 2.76
N ASN A 69 -23.42 4.49 1.45
CA ASN A 69 -24.47 4.69 0.45
C ASN A 69 -25.16 3.38 0.00
N GLY A 70 -24.91 2.26 0.67
CA GLY A 70 -25.66 1.02 0.48
C GLY A 70 -25.02 -0.02 -0.44
N ASP A 71 -23.72 0.06 -0.68
CA ASP A 71 -22.97 -0.98 -1.40
C ASP A 71 -22.77 -2.20 -0.49
N ILE A 72 -23.66 -3.18 -0.64
CA ILE A 72 -23.82 -4.33 0.27
C ILE A 72 -22.71 -5.38 0.09
N GLU A 73 -22.01 -5.37 -1.05
CA GLU A 73 -21.03 -6.42 -1.42
C GLU A 73 -19.87 -6.54 -0.44
N PHE A 74 -19.57 -5.48 0.31
CA PHE A 74 -18.40 -5.39 1.20
C PHE A 74 -18.76 -5.14 2.66
N GLN A 75 -19.87 -5.68 3.16
CA GLN A 75 -20.34 -5.47 4.54
C GLN A 75 -19.29 -5.84 5.61
N ASN A 76 -18.46 -6.85 5.35
CA ASN A 76 -17.42 -7.29 6.28
C ASN A 76 -16.21 -6.33 6.34
N ASP A 77 -16.12 -5.38 5.42
CA ASP A 77 -15.02 -4.41 5.38
C ASP A 77 -15.25 -3.24 6.35
N PHE A 78 -16.45 -3.15 6.94
CA PHE A 78 -16.85 -2.05 7.83
C PHE A 78 -17.50 -2.55 9.12
N ILE A 79 -17.32 -1.77 10.18
CA ILE A 79 -18.13 -1.83 11.40
C ILE A 79 -18.69 -0.44 11.69
N ILE A 80 -19.87 -0.39 12.29
CA ILE A 80 -20.44 0.87 12.75
C ILE A 80 -20.09 1.06 14.22
N LYS A 81 -19.35 2.11 14.54
CA LYS A 81 -19.01 2.47 15.91
C LYS A 81 -19.49 3.90 16.18
N ASN A 82 -20.36 4.07 17.19
CA ASN A 82 -20.96 5.37 17.52
C ASN A 82 -21.64 6.06 16.33
N GLY A 83 -22.30 5.28 15.46
CA GLY A 83 -22.97 5.79 14.26
C GLY A 83 -22.06 6.11 13.06
N ASN A 84 -20.74 5.94 13.19
CA ASN A 84 -19.79 6.18 12.13
C ASN A 84 -19.22 4.86 11.58
N PRO A 85 -19.06 4.72 10.26
CA PRO A 85 -18.39 3.58 9.66
C PRO A 85 -16.89 3.64 9.93
N ILE A 86 -16.31 2.49 10.28
CA ILE A 86 -14.88 2.31 10.47
C ILE A 86 -14.45 1.09 9.67
N LEU A 87 -13.36 1.20 8.92
CA LEU A 87 -12.78 0.08 8.20
C LEU A 87 -12.27 -0.99 9.18
N THR A 88 -12.66 -2.23 8.92
CA THR A 88 -12.07 -3.40 9.58
C THR A 88 -10.64 -3.63 9.07
N ILE A 89 -9.88 -4.50 9.75
CA ILE A 89 -8.58 -4.97 9.27
C ILE A 89 -8.69 -5.53 7.84
N GLN A 90 -9.75 -6.26 7.54
CA GLN A 90 -9.99 -6.83 6.21
C GLN A 90 -10.19 -5.73 5.17
N GLY A 91 -11.01 -4.73 5.43
CA GLY A 91 -11.23 -3.61 4.51
C GLY A 91 -9.94 -2.82 4.25
N LYS A 92 -9.17 -2.55 5.30
CA LYS A 92 -7.86 -1.88 5.18
C LYS A 92 -6.86 -2.68 4.34
N LYS A 93 -6.72 -3.99 4.61
CA LYS A 93 -5.88 -4.90 3.82
C LYS A 93 -6.30 -4.95 2.36
N ARG A 94 -7.60 -4.97 2.09
CA ARG A 94 -8.14 -5.01 0.73
C ARG A 94 -7.69 -3.79 -0.07
N ILE A 95 -7.78 -2.59 0.50
CA ILE A 95 -7.29 -1.36 -0.14
C ILE A 95 -5.79 -1.46 -0.42
N ILE A 96 -4.98 -1.81 0.58
CA ILE A 96 -3.52 -1.85 0.45
C ILE A 96 -3.11 -2.89 -0.59
N ASN A 97 -3.61 -4.12 -0.48
CA ASN A 97 -3.17 -5.21 -1.34
C ASN A 97 -3.71 -5.13 -2.77
N ASN A 98 -4.88 -4.54 -2.96
CA ASN A 98 -5.45 -4.43 -4.29
C ASN A 98 -4.99 -3.16 -5.02
N CYS A 99 -4.86 -2.04 -4.31
CA CYS A 99 -4.73 -0.75 -4.96
C CYS A 99 -3.30 -0.19 -4.96
N LEU A 100 -2.47 -0.51 -3.96
CA LEU A 100 -1.19 0.16 -3.76
C LEU A 100 -0.01 -0.71 -4.21
N TYR A 101 0.84 -0.12 -5.04
CA TYR A 101 2.05 -0.73 -5.59
C TYR A 101 3.20 0.25 -5.45
N GLY A 102 4.37 -0.23 -5.05
CA GLY A 102 5.55 0.60 -4.89
C GLY A 102 6.83 -0.10 -5.33
N VAL A 103 7.75 0.67 -5.86
CA VAL A 103 9.11 0.21 -6.16
C VAL A 103 10.09 1.23 -5.63
N ASP A 104 11.16 0.77 -5.02
CA ASP A 104 12.32 1.62 -4.68
C ASP A 104 13.61 0.83 -4.82
N ILE A 105 14.69 1.51 -5.18
CA ILE A 105 16.00 0.88 -5.31
C ILE A 105 16.65 0.60 -3.94
N ASN A 106 16.24 1.34 -2.91
CA ASN A 106 16.76 1.19 -1.56
C ASN A 106 15.93 0.14 -0.78
N PRO A 107 16.51 -1.01 -0.42
CA PRO A 107 15.81 -2.06 0.30
C PRO A 107 15.35 -1.62 1.70
N GLU A 108 16.10 -0.76 2.38
CA GLU A 108 15.72 -0.25 3.70
C GLU A 108 14.49 0.64 3.61
N ALA A 109 14.39 1.49 2.58
CA ALA A 109 13.24 2.33 2.33
C ALA A 109 12.00 1.48 2.04
N VAL A 110 12.13 0.41 1.26
CA VAL A 110 11.04 -0.56 0.99
C VAL A 110 10.52 -1.19 2.28
N GLU A 111 11.39 -1.62 3.18
CA GLU A 111 10.96 -2.20 4.46
C GLU A 111 10.26 -1.16 5.35
N VAL A 112 10.73 0.09 5.36
CA VAL A 112 10.04 1.18 6.07
C VAL A 112 8.67 1.45 5.46
N ALA A 113 8.54 1.43 4.13
CA ALA A 113 7.25 1.61 3.45
C ALA A 113 6.26 0.51 3.82
N LYS A 114 6.68 -0.76 3.79
CA LYS A 114 5.86 -1.90 4.21
C LYS A 114 5.43 -1.77 5.67
N MET A 115 6.36 -1.43 6.56
CA MET A 115 6.05 -1.22 7.98
C MET A 115 5.05 -0.08 8.18
N SER A 116 5.22 1.03 7.47
CA SER A 116 4.34 2.19 7.56
C SER A 116 2.91 1.85 7.12
N LEU A 117 2.75 1.09 6.03
CA LEU A 117 1.44 0.60 5.58
C LEU A 117 0.83 -0.41 6.56
N SER A 118 1.66 -1.28 7.14
CA SER A 118 1.22 -2.24 8.16
C SER A 118 0.69 -1.55 9.40
N LEU A 119 1.32 -0.47 9.86
CA LEU A 119 0.87 0.33 10.98
C LEU A 119 -0.50 0.96 10.71
N ARG A 120 -0.80 1.36 9.47
CA ARG A 120 -2.14 1.89 9.10
C ARG A 120 -3.26 0.86 9.24
N ILE A 121 -2.96 -0.43 9.10
CA ILE A 121 -3.93 -1.50 9.32
C ILE A 121 -4.30 -1.61 10.79
N ILE A 122 -3.30 -1.52 11.67
CA ILE A 122 -3.48 -1.68 13.12
C ILE A 122 -4.06 -0.40 13.74
N ASP A 123 -3.83 0.75 13.12
CA ASP A 123 -4.31 2.05 13.58
C ASP A 123 -5.83 2.02 13.78
N ASN A 124 -6.31 2.58 14.90
CA ASN A 124 -7.70 2.52 15.36
C ASN A 124 -8.22 1.13 15.83
N TYR A 125 -7.47 0.01 15.62
CA TYR A 125 -7.87 -1.29 16.16
C TYR A 125 -7.45 -1.43 17.63
N MET A 126 -6.29 -0.88 17.98
CA MET A 126 -5.72 -0.91 19.33
C MET A 126 -6.59 -0.17 20.37
N THR A 127 -7.46 0.74 19.93
CA THR A 127 -8.38 1.44 20.83
C THR A 127 -9.64 0.65 21.19
N SER A 128 -9.88 -0.48 20.55
CA SER A 128 -11.12 -1.24 20.70
C SER A 128 -10.97 -2.70 21.20
N VAL A 129 -9.75 -3.28 21.17
CA VAL A 129 -9.54 -4.68 21.57
C VAL A 129 -8.17 -4.82 22.24
N SER A 130 -8.15 -4.74 23.57
CA SER A 130 -6.92 -4.64 24.36
C SER A 130 -6.19 -5.96 24.65
N GLU A 131 -6.72 -7.14 24.29
CA GLU A 131 -6.12 -8.41 24.75
C GLU A 131 -5.81 -9.46 23.66
N GLU A 132 -6.40 -9.41 22.47
CA GLU A 132 -6.20 -10.45 21.44
C GLU A 132 -5.12 -10.14 20.39
N VAL A 133 -4.60 -8.92 20.33
CA VAL A 133 -3.70 -8.46 19.28
C VAL A 133 -2.27 -9.02 19.41
N GLY A 134 -1.85 -9.41 20.60
CA GLY A 134 -0.45 -9.82 20.86
C GLY A 134 -0.01 -11.07 20.08
N LEU A 135 -0.85 -12.09 19.97
CA LEU A 135 -0.53 -13.35 19.26
C LEU A 135 -0.94 -13.34 17.79
N HIS A 136 -1.95 -12.55 17.41
CA HIS A 136 -2.47 -12.48 16.04
C HIS A 136 -1.85 -11.36 15.20
N GLY A 137 -1.16 -10.40 15.81
CA GLY A 137 -0.60 -9.23 15.13
C GLY A 137 0.37 -9.60 14.01
N ALA A 138 1.27 -10.56 14.24
CA ALA A 138 2.21 -11.02 13.22
C ALA A 138 1.50 -11.73 12.04
N PHE A 139 0.42 -12.43 12.30
CA PHE A 139 -0.39 -13.10 11.27
C PHE A 139 -1.23 -12.10 10.46
N ILE A 140 -1.71 -11.03 11.12
CA ILE A 140 -2.45 -9.96 10.46
C ILE A 140 -1.60 -9.25 9.43
N LEU A 141 -0.29 -9.11 9.65
CA LEU A 141 0.61 -8.33 8.82
C LEU A 141 1.31 -9.15 7.73
N LYS A 142 1.20 -10.48 7.74
CA LYS A 142 1.97 -11.38 6.89
C LYS A 142 1.91 -11.06 5.38
N ASP A 143 0.77 -10.56 4.90
CA ASP A 143 0.55 -10.33 3.46
C ASP A 143 0.51 -8.85 3.08
N VAL A 144 0.81 -7.96 4.04
CA VAL A 144 0.75 -6.52 3.78
C VAL A 144 2.01 -6.06 3.07
N GLY A 145 1.81 -5.29 2.02
CA GLY A 145 2.93 -4.69 1.28
C GLY A 145 3.65 -5.67 0.33
N ASN A 146 3.05 -6.82 0.01
CA ASN A 146 3.59 -7.72 -1.01
C ASN A 146 3.77 -7.04 -2.38
N ASN A 147 3.04 -5.96 -2.62
CA ASN A 147 3.13 -5.15 -3.83
C ASN A 147 4.24 -4.08 -3.76
N ILE A 148 4.95 -3.98 -2.63
CA ILE A 148 6.07 -3.05 -2.48
C ILE A 148 7.35 -3.84 -2.70
N LYS A 149 8.09 -3.50 -3.75
CA LYS A 149 9.23 -4.28 -4.22
C LYS A 149 10.51 -3.45 -4.20
N CYS A 150 11.62 -4.11 -3.89
CA CYS A 150 12.93 -3.53 -4.10
C CYS A 150 13.35 -3.80 -5.55
N GLY A 151 13.76 -2.75 -6.26
CA GLY A 151 14.21 -2.86 -7.64
C GLY A 151 14.43 -1.51 -8.31
N ASN A 152 15.02 -1.54 -9.48
CA ASN A 152 15.20 -0.37 -10.32
C ASN A 152 14.01 -0.26 -11.30
N SER A 153 13.14 0.72 -11.10
CA SER A 153 11.94 0.95 -11.91
C SER A 153 12.24 1.46 -13.34
N LEU A 154 13.46 1.90 -13.59
CA LEU A 154 13.91 2.40 -14.90
C LEU A 154 14.45 1.29 -15.80
N VAL A 155 14.72 0.11 -15.24
CA VAL A 155 15.23 -1.04 -16.01
C VAL A 155 14.04 -1.84 -16.53
N GLY A 156 13.81 -1.75 -17.84
CA GLY A 156 12.76 -2.47 -18.56
C GLY A 156 13.14 -3.92 -18.90
N LEU A 157 12.20 -4.66 -19.46
CA LEU A 157 12.42 -6.03 -19.94
C LEU A 157 13.33 -6.11 -21.17
N ASP A 158 13.49 -5.02 -21.90
CA ASP A 158 14.44 -4.82 -23.00
C ASP A 158 15.89 -5.11 -22.59
N VAL A 159 16.26 -4.77 -21.35
CA VAL A 159 17.59 -5.11 -20.81
C VAL A 159 17.79 -6.62 -20.71
N LEU A 160 16.73 -7.39 -20.48
CA LEU A 160 16.80 -8.86 -20.46
C LEU A 160 16.92 -9.47 -21.84
N GLU A 161 16.51 -8.75 -22.89
CA GLU A 161 16.71 -9.17 -24.28
C GLU A 161 18.13 -8.86 -24.74
N GLU A 162 18.69 -7.72 -24.32
CA GLU A 162 20.06 -7.29 -24.61
C GLU A 162 21.11 -8.11 -23.84
N TYR A 163 20.77 -8.55 -22.62
CA TYR A 163 21.65 -9.34 -21.74
C TYR A 163 20.99 -10.66 -21.31
N PRO A 164 20.96 -11.71 -22.19
CA PRO A 164 20.29 -12.98 -21.92
C PRO A 164 20.78 -13.68 -20.63
N THR A 165 22.06 -13.53 -20.28
CA THR A 165 22.65 -14.08 -19.05
C THR A 165 21.99 -13.57 -17.77
N LEU A 166 21.47 -12.34 -17.78
CA LEU A 166 20.70 -11.80 -16.63
C LEU A 166 19.36 -12.53 -16.47
N LYS A 167 18.76 -12.97 -17.58
CA LYS A 167 17.50 -13.71 -17.55
C LYS A 167 17.67 -15.09 -16.90
N GLU A 168 18.78 -15.77 -17.16
CA GLU A 168 19.12 -17.04 -16.55
C GLU A 168 19.36 -16.89 -15.05
N ASN A 169 20.19 -15.91 -14.66
CA ASN A 169 20.46 -15.60 -13.25
C ASN A 169 19.19 -15.25 -12.46
N ILE A 170 18.25 -14.47 -13.05
CA ILE A 170 16.97 -14.14 -12.43
C ILE A 170 16.09 -15.38 -12.27
N SER A 171 16.10 -16.30 -13.24
CA SER A 171 15.33 -17.54 -13.17
C SER A 171 15.87 -18.48 -12.09
N GLU A 172 17.18 -18.58 -11.93
CA GLU A 172 17.83 -19.33 -10.85
C GLU A 172 17.52 -18.75 -9.46
N LEU A 173 17.59 -17.41 -9.32
CA LEU A 173 17.25 -16.74 -8.06
C LEU A 173 15.77 -16.91 -7.67
N ARG A 174 14.86 -17.05 -8.63
CA ARG A 174 13.44 -17.35 -8.37
C ARG A 174 13.23 -18.79 -7.92
N GLN A 175 14.04 -19.74 -8.41
CA GLN A 175 13.96 -21.15 -8.02
C GLN A 175 14.58 -21.43 -6.65
N THR A 176 15.61 -20.67 -6.26
CA THR A 176 16.32 -20.83 -4.99
C THR A 176 15.66 -20.16 -3.79
N ARG A 177 14.66 -19.32 -4.01
CA ARG A 177 13.81 -18.76 -2.94
C ARG A 177 12.39 -19.30 -3.09
N PRO A 178 12.06 -20.44 -2.48
CA PRO A 178 10.67 -20.81 -2.30
C PRO A 178 10.03 -19.72 -1.42
N PHE A 179 8.96 -19.11 -1.91
CA PHE A 179 8.15 -18.20 -1.14
C PHE A 179 7.57 -18.97 0.05
N SER A 180 8.18 -18.79 1.23
CA SER A 180 7.66 -19.27 2.51
C SER A 180 6.73 -18.22 3.08
#